data_594901d958170efca7a6957dac257317
#
_entry.id   594901d958170efca7a6957dac257317
#
_cell.length_a   1.000
_cell.length_b   1.000
_cell.length_c   1.000
_cell.angle_alpha   90.00
_cell.angle_beta   90.00
_cell.angle_gamma   90.00
#
_symmetry.space_group_name_H-M   'P 1'
#
loop_
_entity.id
_entity.type
_entity.pdbx_description
1 polymer ?
#
loop_
_entity_poly.entity_id
_entity_poly.type
_entity_poly.pdbx_seq_one_letter_code
_entity_poly.pdbx_strand_id
1 'polypeptide(L)' 'MNISDVAKITGLTSKAIRFYEEKGLVTPPMRSENGYRTYSQQHLEELTLLRQARQVRFNLQQ' A
#
# COMPACT_ATOMS: atom_id res chain seq x y z
N MET A 1 -6.59 10.33 -3.04
CA MET A 1 -7.14 8.96 -3.21
C MET A 1 -7.43 8.35 -1.85
N ASN A 2 -8.51 7.60 -1.74
CA ASN A 2 -8.81 6.85 -0.53
C ASN A 2 -8.22 5.44 -0.64
N ILE A 3 -8.32 4.65 0.45
CA ILE A 3 -7.72 3.32 0.48
C ILE A 3 -8.35 2.37 -0.55
N SER A 4 -9.64 2.53 -0.84
CA SER A 4 -10.31 1.70 -1.85
C SER A 4 -9.74 1.94 -3.23
N ASP A 5 -9.47 3.20 -3.57
CA ASP A 5 -8.86 3.54 -4.86
C ASP A 5 -7.46 2.93 -4.97
N VAL A 6 -6.67 3.06 -3.92
CA VAL A 6 -5.31 2.52 -3.88
C VAL A 6 -5.32 1.01 -4.03
N ALA A 7 -6.25 0.34 -3.34
CA ALA A 7 -6.38 -1.11 -3.41
C ALA A 7 -6.68 -1.57 -4.84
N LYS A 8 -7.58 -0.87 -5.53
CA LYS A 8 -7.92 -1.20 -6.92
C LYS A 8 -6.74 -1.00 -7.86
N ILE A 9 -6.01 0.10 -7.70
CA ILE A 9 -4.89 0.44 -8.59
C ILE A 9 -3.72 -0.52 -8.38
N THR A 10 -3.40 -0.84 -7.12
CA THR A 10 -2.24 -1.67 -6.81
C THR A 10 -2.53 -3.16 -6.88
N GLY A 11 -3.80 -3.54 -6.84
CA GLY A 11 -4.18 -4.96 -6.76
C GLY A 11 -4.02 -5.56 -5.38
N LEU A 12 -3.79 -4.73 -4.36
CA LEU A 12 -3.69 -5.18 -2.97
C LEU A 12 -5.05 -5.03 -2.28
N THR A 13 -5.22 -5.73 -1.17
CA THR A 13 -6.40 -5.54 -0.33
C THR A 13 -6.17 -4.38 0.62
N SER A 14 -7.26 -3.77 1.09
CA SER A 14 -7.17 -2.71 2.10
C SER A 14 -6.48 -3.22 3.36
N LYS A 15 -6.74 -4.47 3.72
CA LYS A 15 -6.11 -5.09 4.89
C LYS A 15 -4.59 -5.17 4.73
N ALA A 16 -4.12 -5.56 3.54
CA ALA A 16 -2.70 -5.64 3.26
C ALA A 16 -2.04 -4.27 3.33
N ILE A 17 -2.70 -3.25 2.78
CA ILE A 17 -2.18 -1.89 2.80
C ILE A 17 -2.02 -1.40 4.24
N ARG A 18 -3.03 -1.62 5.09
CA ARG A 18 -2.96 -1.25 6.50
C ARG A 18 -1.84 -1.99 7.23
N PHE A 19 -1.65 -3.26 6.90
CA PHE A 19 -0.59 -4.06 7.50
C PHE A 19 0.78 -3.47 7.19
N TYR A 20 1.00 -3.10 5.93
CA TYR A 20 2.28 -2.50 5.53
C TYR A 20 2.51 -1.15 6.23
N GLU A 21 1.46 -0.36 6.42
CA GLU A 21 1.55 0.89 7.16
C GLU A 21 1.94 0.66 8.61
N GLU A 22 1.31 -0.30 9.26
CA GLU A 22 1.61 -0.63 10.66
C GLU A 22 3.04 -1.10 10.86
N LYS A 23 3.57 -1.82 9.89
CA LYS A 23 4.94 -2.33 9.97
C LYS A 23 5.98 -1.32 9.52
N GLY A 24 5.56 -0.12 9.11
CA GLY A 24 6.48 0.92 8.68
C GLY A 24 7.14 0.64 7.34
N LEU A 25 6.53 -0.22 6.52
CA LEU A 25 7.08 -0.59 5.22
C LEU A 25 6.72 0.43 4.13
N VAL A 26 5.73 1.26 4.37
CA VAL A 26 5.35 2.34 3.47
C VAL A 26 5.18 3.61 4.28
N THR A 27 5.29 4.75 3.60
CA THR A 27 5.06 6.06 4.21
C THR A 27 3.62 6.12 4.75
N PRO A 28 3.40 6.59 5.98
CA PRO A 28 2.04 6.73 6.50
C PRO A 28 1.21 7.64 5.61
N PRO A 29 -0.08 7.33 5.42
CA PRO A 29 -0.94 8.19 4.62
C PRO A 29 -1.17 9.52 5.32
N MET A 30 -1.40 10.56 4.52
CA MET A 30 -1.83 11.84 5.05
C MET A 30 -3.28 11.73 5.51
N ARG A 31 -3.66 12.52 6.50
CA ARG A 31 -5.03 12.54 6.96
C ARG A 31 -5.66 13.89 6.62
N SER A 32 -6.89 13.84 6.11
CA SER A 32 -7.68 15.04 5.86
C SER A 32 -8.11 15.65 7.19
N GLU A 33 -8.73 16.82 7.14
CA GLU A 33 -9.25 17.49 8.33
C GLU A 33 -10.25 16.62 9.08
N ASN A 34 -10.96 15.75 8.36
CA ASN A 34 -11.95 14.86 8.95
C ASN A 34 -11.34 13.55 9.45
N GLY A 35 -10.02 13.40 9.40
CA GLY A 35 -9.35 12.21 9.87
C GLY A 35 -9.30 11.06 8.88
N TYR A 36 -9.79 11.25 7.66
CA TYR A 36 -9.73 10.21 6.64
C TYR A 36 -8.34 10.08 6.04
N ARG A 37 -7.96 8.85 5.70
CA ARG A 37 -6.69 8.57 5.07
C ARG A 37 -6.69 9.07 3.63
N THR A 38 -5.61 9.74 3.26
CA THR A 38 -5.42 10.26 1.90
C THR A 38 -4.08 9.76 1.37
N TYR A 39 -4.11 9.19 0.17
CA TYR A 39 -2.94 8.60 -0.46
C TYR A 39 -2.53 9.41 -1.68
N SER A 40 -1.22 9.39 -1.97
CA SER A 40 -0.64 10.13 -3.09
C SER A 40 0.01 9.15 -4.08
N GLN A 41 0.55 9.69 -5.17
CA GLN A 41 1.29 8.91 -6.14
C GLN A 41 2.47 8.18 -5.50
N GLN A 42 3.13 8.81 -4.53
CA GLN A 42 4.24 8.19 -3.80
C GLN A 42 3.81 6.89 -3.13
N HIS A 43 2.63 6.90 -2.51
CA HIS A 43 2.10 5.70 -1.86
C HIS A 43 1.84 4.58 -2.86
N LEU A 44 1.32 4.93 -4.03
CA LEU A 44 1.10 3.95 -5.10
C LEU A 44 2.40 3.30 -5.53
N GLU A 45 3.45 4.10 -5.70
CA GLU A 45 4.75 3.60 -6.11
C GLU A 45 5.35 2.68 -5.05
N GLU A 46 5.30 3.06 -3.79
CA GLU A 46 5.81 2.25 -2.69
C GLU A 46 5.08 0.91 -2.59
N LEU A 47 3.76 0.94 -2.67
CA LEU A 47 2.95 -0.27 -2.57
C LEU A 47 3.15 -1.18 -3.77
N THR A 48 3.31 -0.62 -4.96
CA THR A 48 3.58 -1.40 -6.15
C THR A 48 4.92 -2.12 -6.04
N LEU A 49 5.94 -1.43 -5.53
CA LEU A 49 7.25 -2.03 -5.32
C LEU A 49 7.19 -3.17 -4.30
N LEU A 50 6.44 -2.99 -3.22
CA LEU A 50 6.26 -4.03 -2.21
C LEU A 50 5.57 -5.26 -2.80
N ARG A 51 4.56 -5.04 -3.61
CA ARG A 51 3.86 -6.13 -4.25
C ARG A 51 4.78 -6.92 -5.17
N GLN A 52 5.58 -6.22 -5.97
CA GLN A 52 6.54 -6.85 -6.87
C GLN A 52 7.60 -7.63 -6.11
N ALA A 53 8.15 -7.05 -5.05
CA ALA A 53 9.16 -7.70 -4.23
C ALA A 53 8.61 -8.98 -3.59
N ARG A 54 7.37 -8.93 -3.13
CA ARG A 54 6.70 -10.08 -2.54
C ARG A 54 6.52 -11.21 -3.54
N GLN A 55 6.15 -10.87 -4.77
CA GLN A 55 5.99 -11.86 -5.83
C GLN A 55 7.30 -12.54 -6.19
N VAL A 56 8.37 -11.76 -6.31
CA VAL A 56 9.70 -12.29 -6.61
C VAL A 56 10.15 -13.24 -5.50
N ARG A 57 10.00 -12.82 -4.25
CA ARG A 57 10.37 -13.64 -3.11
C ARG A 57 9.59 -14.95 -3.07
N PHE A 58 8.30 -14.88 -3.35
CA PHE A 58 7.45 -16.05 -3.39
C PHE A 58 7.93 -17.04 -4.46
N ASN A 59 8.29 -16.54 -5.64
CA ASN A 59 8.76 -17.39 -6.73
C ASN A 59 10.10 -18.05 -6.41
N LEU A 60 10.98 -17.34 -5.71
CA LEU A 60 12.29 -17.90 -5.35
C LEU A 60 12.20 -19.02 -4.31
N GLN A 61 11.10 -19.10 -3.59
CA GLN A 61 10.90 -20.13 -2.58
C GLN A 61 10.36 -21.44 -3.14
N GLN A 62 10.04 -21.47 -4.41
CA GLN A 62 9.58 -22.69 -5.07
C GLN A 62 10.79 -23.57 -5.51
#